data_6de1f7350480f442544375cb2d57f459
#
_entry.id   6de1f7350480f442544375cb2d57f459
#
_cell.length_a   1.000
_cell.length_b   1.000
_cell.length_c   1.000
_cell.angle_alpha   90.00
_cell.angle_beta   90.00
_cell.angle_gamma   90.00
#
_symmetry.space_group_name_H-M   'P 1'
#
loop_
_entity.id
_entity.type
_entity.pdbx_description
1 polymer ?
#
loop_
_entity_poly.entity_id
_entity_poly.type
_entity_poly.pdbx_seq_one_letter_code
_entity_poly.pdbx_strand_id
1 'polypeptide(L)'
;MGLTVKASSGASTFKSVPAGMHLARCYRIIDKGTQITNYKGKVGASQKVMIQFEVHGEDADGNPLVTDKGEPMSISKNFTASLAPASILRKELENWRSTAFTEEELAGFKLKNILGVWAMLSVVKEKGNDGNDYTNISSINPVSSQIKKAGLPTPHNPLKVFDLDDPDMELFETFGNKTKEVIQASPEWNQKKTPAPKQTAPSSGFDDMDNDVPF
;
A
#
# COMPACT_ATOMS: atom_id res chain seq x y z
N MET A 1 28.57 0.39 -45.13
CA MET A 1 27.39 0.04 -44.32
C MET A 1 27.43 0.87 -43.05
N GLY A 2 26.54 1.85 -42.93
CA GLY A 2 26.50 2.73 -41.75
C GLY A 2 25.67 2.09 -40.64
N LEU A 3 26.25 2.02 -39.45
CA LEU A 3 25.56 1.59 -38.23
C LEU A 3 24.63 2.73 -37.76
N THR A 4 23.34 2.65 -38.07
CA THR A 4 22.34 3.61 -37.62
C THR A 4 21.76 3.14 -36.29
N VAL A 5 22.09 3.78 -35.18
CA VAL A 5 21.46 3.54 -33.89
C VAL A 5 20.21 4.41 -33.80
N LYS A 6 19.05 3.80 -33.77
CA LYS A 6 17.78 4.50 -33.50
C LYS A 6 17.58 4.58 -31.99
N ALA A 7 17.32 5.80 -31.49
CA ALA A 7 16.83 5.97 -30.14
C ALA A 7 15.49 5.22 -30.00
N SER A 8 15.46 4.23 -29.14
CA SER A 8 14.22 3.56 -28.77
C SER A 8 13.41 4.53 -27.90
N SER A 9 12.46 5.24 -28.49
CA SER A 9 11.44 6.01 -27.78
C SER A 9 10.37 5.06 -27.24
N GLY A 10 10.77 4.16 -26.36
CA GLY A 10 9.87 3.34 -25.55
C GLY A 10 9.34 4.16 -24.37
N ALA A 11 8.73 5.31 -24.64
CA ALA A 11 7.83 5.91 -23.68
C ALA A 11 6.60 4.98 -23.62
N SER A 12 6.56 4.06 -22.68
CA SER A 12 5.32 3.44 -22.26
C SER A 12 4.40 4.58 -21.86
N THR A 13 3.45 4.94 -22.71
CA THR A 13 2.39 5.91 -22.42
C THR A 13 1.43 5.26 -21.42
N PHE A 14 1.91 5.09 -20.19
CA PHE A 14 1.04 4.68 -19.10
C PHE A 14 0.07 5.84 -18.85
N LYS A 15 -1.19 5.66 -19.22
CA LYS A 15 -2.23 6.63 -18.94
C LYS A 15 -2.38 6.76 -17.42
N SER A 16 -2.08 7.91 -16.88
CA SER A 16 -2.34 8.21 -15.47
C SER A 16 -3.77 8.72 -15.28
N VAL A 17 -4.35 8.44 -14.12
CA VAL A 17 -5.65 9.02 -13.73
C VAL A 17 -5.56 10.54 -13.82
N PRO A 18 -6.44 11.24 -14.57
CA PRO A 18 -6.37 12.69 -14.71
C PRO A 18 -6.61 13.42 -13.38
N ALA A 19 -6.18 14.67 -13.28
CA ALA A 19 -6.52 15.52 -12.14
C ALA A 19 -8.03 15.76 -12.10
N GLY A 20 -8.61 15.81 -10.90
CA GLY A 20 -10.03 15.98 -10.70
C GLY A 20 -10.58 15.19 -9.52
N MET A 21 -11.90 15.15 -9.43
CA MET A 21 -12.63 14.35 -8.44
C MET A 21 -13.11 13.07 -9.08
N HIS A 22 -12.71 11.93 -8.52
CA HIS A 22 -13.01 10.62 -9.09
C HIS A 22 -13.65 9.70 -8.06
N LEU A 23 -14.70 9.00 -8.48
CA LEU A 23 -15.26 7.89 -7.70
C LEU A 23 -14.30 6.69 -7.79
N ALA A 24 -13.93 6.14 -6.65
CA ALA A 24 -12.96 5.06 -6.61
C ALA A 24 -13.28 4.07 -5.49
N ARG A 25 -12.80 2.83 -5.63
CA ARG A 25 -12.94 1.79 -4.62
C ARG A 25 -11.57 1.29 -4.18
N CYS A 26 -11.35 1.22 -2.88
CA CYS A 26 -10.17 0.60 -2.32
C CYS A 26 -10.20 -0.91 -2.60
N TYR A 27 -9.27 -1.41 -3.41
CA TYR A 27 -9.25 -2.84 -3.75
C TYR A 27 -8.01 -3.56 -3.25
N ARG A 28 -6.93 -2.83 -2.93
CA ARG A 28 -5.67 -3.45 -2.50
C ARG A 28 -4.96 -2.63 -1.43
N ILE A 29 -4.42 -3.34 -0.45
CA ILE A 29 -3.55 -2.77 0.59
C ILE A 29 -2.26 -3.56 0.56
N ILE A 30 -1.12 -2.87 0.55
CA ILE A 30 0.20 -3.48 0.47
C ILE A 30 1.04 -2.98 1.65
N ASP A 31 1.40 -3.89 2.55
CA ASP A 31 2.43 -3.64 3.53
C ASP A 31 3.80 -3.58 2.83
N LYS A 32 4.49 -2.47 2.99
CA LYS A 32 5.81 -2.24 2.39
C LYS A 32 6.94 -2.44 3.41
N GLY A 33 6.60 -2.83 4.62
CA GLY A 33 7.53 -2.98 5.73
C GLY A 33 8.13 -1.66 6.21
N THR A 34 9.09 -1.79 7.09
CA THR A 34 9.83 -0.67 7.64
C THR A 34 10.80 -0.10 6.61
N GLN A 35 10.68 1.19 6.35
CA GLN A 35 11.54 1.93 5.45
C GLN A 35 12.40 2.92 6.23
N ILE A 36 13.69 2.91 5.92
CA ILE A 36 14.63 3.87 6.49
C ILE A 36 14.56 5.15 5.68
N THR A 37 14.31 6.26 6.34
CA THR A 37 14.27 7.58 5.73
C THR A 37 15.33 8.48 6.35
N ASN A 38 16.01 9.26 5.53
CA ASN A 38 16.91 10.30 5.99
C ASN A 38 16.30 11.65 5.62
N TYR A 39 15.89 12.41 6.61
CA TYR A 39 15.38 13.75 6.41
C TYR A 39 16.23 14.76 7.17
N LYS A 40 16.88 15.67 6.46
CA LYS A 40 17.77 16.71 7.03
C LYS A 40 18.84 16.13 7.96
N GLY A 41 19.45 15.01 7.59
CA GLY A 41 20.49 14.35 8.38
C GLY A 41 19.97 13.51 9.56
N LYS A 42 18.66 13.49 9.80
CA LYS A 42 18.04 12.60 10.80
C LYS A 42 17.58 11.32 10.13
N VAL A 43 18.17 10.21 10.53
CA VAL A 43 17.74 8.88 10.12
C VAL A 43 16.54 8.47 10.96
N GLY A 44 15.45 8.11 10.30
CA GLY A 44 14.26 7.57 10.93
C GLY A 44 13.84 6.26 10.25
N ALA A 45 13.16 5.40 10.98
CA ALA A 45 12.54 4.19 10.45
C ALA A 45 11.03 4.27 10.67
N SER A 46 10.24 3.89 9.65
CA SER A 46 8.79 3.86 9.79
C SER A 46 8.18 2.83 8.85
N GLN A 47 7.23 2.07 9.39
CA GLN A 47 6.45 1.14 8.58
C GLN A 47 5.62 1.91 7.55
N LYS A 48 5.63 1.43 6.30
CA LYS A 48 4.93 2.04 5.18
C LYS A 48 3.86 1.11 4.65
N VAL A 49 2.75 1.70 4.28
CA VAL A 49 1.64 1.00 3.64
C VAL A 49 1.24 1.75 2.38
N MET A 50 0.86 1.01 1.34
CA MET A 50 0.29 1.56 0.12
C MET A 50 -1.17 1.13 0.00
N ILE A 51 -2.06 2.09 -0.23
CA ILE A 51 -3.48 1.85 -0.49
C ILE A 51 -3.74 2.12 -1.95
N GLN A 52 -4.33 1.15 -2.66
CA GLN A 52 -4.64 1.24 -4.08
C GLN A 52 -6.14 1.27 -4.32
N PHE A 53 -6.51 2.11 -5.27
CA PHE A 53 -7.89 2.33 -5.67
C PHE A 53 -8.07 2.02 -7.15
N GLU A 54 -9.13 1.35 -7.51
CA GLU A 54 -9.67 1.33 -8.87
C GLU A 54 -10.58 2.55 -9.06
N VAL A 55 -10.42 3.23 -10.17
CA VAL A 55 -11.11 4.49 -10.45
C VAL A 55 -12.21 4.24 -11.47
N HIS A 56 -13.39 4.77 -11.20
CA HIS A 56 -14.57 4.62 -12.04
C HIS A 56 -15.10 5.99 -12.48
N GLY A 57 -15.72 6.03 -13.65
CA GLY A 57 -16.28 7.22 -14.24
C GLY A 57 -15.61 7.61 -15.55
N GLU A 58 -15.71 8.88 -15.88
CA GLU A 58 -15.24 9.46 -17.14
C GLU A 58 -14.28 10.62 -16.84
N ASP A 59 -13.46 10.95 -17.82
CA ASP A 59 -12.63 12.16 -17.80
C ASP A 59 -13.48 13.39 -18.19
N ALA A 60 -12.84 14.57 -18.28
CA ALA A 60 -13.50 15.83 -18.63
C ALA A 60 -14.11 15.82 -20.06
N ASP A 61 -13.62 14.95 -20.91
CA ASP A 61 -14.07 14.81 -22.31
C ASP A 61 -15.13 13.69 -22.46
N GLY A 62 -15.55 13.04 -21.37
CA GLY A 62 -16.53 11.97 -21.37
C GLY A 62 -15.94 10.59 -21.76
N ASN A 63 -14.62 10.43 -21.77
CA ASN A 63 -13.99 9.14 -22.02
C ASN A 63 -13.92 8.33 -20.73
N PRO A 64 -14.22 7.01 -20.77
CA PRO A 64 -14.15 6.19 -19.57
C PRO A 64 -12.70 6.09 -19.05
N LEU A 65 -12.56 6.11 -17.73
CA LEU A 65 -11.27 6.00 -17.02
C LEU A 65 -10.79 4.55 -16.99
N VAL A 66 -10.46 4.03 -18.17
CA VAL A 66 -9.99 2.65 -18.36
C VAL A 66 -8.63 2.59 -19.03
N THR A 67 -7.93 1.50 -18.78
CA THR A 67 -6.68 1.14 -19.44
C THR A 67 -6.96 0.73 -20.91
N ASP A 68 -5.91 0.53 -21.70
CA ASP A 68 -6.05 0.03 -23.06
C ASP A 68 -6.66 -1.39 -23.14
N LYS A 69 -6.72 -2.10 -22.00
CA LYS A 69 -7.40 -3.40 -21.88
C LYS A 69 -8.87 -3.30 -21.46
N GLY A 70 -9.40 -2.09 -21.27
CA GLY A 70 -10.77 -1.86 -20.81
C GLY A 70 -10.95 -2.06 -19.28
N GLU A 71 -9.88 -2.23 -18.52
CA GLU A 71 -9.92 -2.35 -17.07
C GLU A 71 -9.93 -0.96 -16.42
N PRO A 72 -10.61 -0.76 -15.27
CA PRO A 72 -10.54 0.52 -14.56
C PRO A 72 -9.11 0.96 -14.28
N MET A 73 -8.82 2.23 -14.50
CA MET A 73 -7.53 2.80 -14.12
C MET A 73 -7.33 2.68 -12.61
N SER A 74 -6.09 2.60 -12.18
CA SER A 74 -5.75 2.52 -10.77
C SER A 74 -4.81 3.65 -10.33
N ILE A 75 -4.99 4.08 -9.08
CA ILE A 75 -4.13 5.07 -8.44
C ILE A 75 -3.84 4.62 -7.01
N SER A 76 -2.69 5.00 -6.47
CA SER A 76 -2.29 4.60 -5.13
C SER A 76 -1.74 5.76 -4.31
N LYS A 77 -1.86 5.65 -2.99
CA LYS A 77 -1.24 6.59 -2.03
C LYS A 77 -0.44 5.81 -0.98
N ASN A 78 0.76 6.30 -0.71
CA ASN A 78 1.63 5.74 0.31
C ASN A 78 1.43 6.49 1.63
N PHE A 79 1.45 5.74 2.74
CA PHE A 79 1.31 6.28 4.07
C PHE A 79 2.37 5.69 5.01
N THR A 80 2.69 6.44 6.06
CA THR A 80 3.26 5.84 7.27
C THR A 80 2.13 5.12 8.02
N ALA A 81 2.32 3.85 8.36
CA ALA A 81 1.35 3.03 9.06
C ALA A 81 1.24 3.46 10.54
N SER A 82 0.57 4.57 10.78
CA SER A 82 0.44 5.17 12.11
C SER A 82 -0.91 5.86 12.25
N LEU A 83 -1.54 5.71 13.42
CA LEU A 83 -2.76 6.44 13.81
C LEU A 83 -2.47 7.51 14.90
N ALA A 84 -1.21 7.91 15.06
CA ALA A 84 -0.87 9.04 15.93
C ALA A 84 -1.63 10.32 15.50
N PRO A 85 -1.92 11.26 16.42
CA PRO A 85 -2.76 12.43 16.12
C PRO A 85 -2.28 13.29 14.95
N ALA A 86 -0.96 13.36 14.72
CA ALA A 86 -0.36 14.10 13.62
C ALA A 86 -0.29 13.29 12.30
N SER A 87 -0.61 11.99 12.32
CA SER A 87 -0.48 11.10 11.16
C SER A 87 -1.42 11.50 10.02
N ILE A 88 -0.88 11.52 8.80
CA ILE A 88 -1.67 11.74 7.58
C ILE A 88 -2.65 10.58 7.37
N LEU A 89 -2.24 9.33 7.64
CA LEU A 89 -3.13 8.18 7.50
C LEU A 89 -4.38 8.32 8.38
N ARG A 90 -4.20 8.70 9.66
CA ARG A 90 -5.32 8.92 10.57
C ARG A 90 -6.28 9.97 10.02
N LYS A 91 -5.75 11.12 9.63
CA LYS A 91 -6.56 12.24 9.11
C LYS A 91 -7.34 11.86 7.86
N GLU A 92 -6.70 11.15 6.93
CA GLU A 92 -7.37 10.69 5.70
C GLU A 92 -8.46 9.64 5.99
N LEU A 93 -8.22 8.71 6.92
CA LEU A 93 -9.20 7.72 7.30
C LEU A 93 -10.40 8.35 8.04
N GLU A 94 -10.16 9.30 8.96
CA GLU A 94 -11.21 10.04 9.65
C GLU A 94 -12.04 10.87 8.66
N ASN A 95 -11.39 11.53 7.69
CA ASN A 95 -12.08 12.25 6.63
C ASN A 95 -12.94 11.31 5.77
N TRP A 96 -12.37 10.22 5.29
CA TRP A 96 -13.05 9.26 4.42
C TRP A 96 -14.29 8.63 5.07
N ARG A 97 -14.19 8.30 6.36
CA ARG A 97 -15.31 7.73 7.12
C ARG A 97 -16.24 8.78 7.74
N SER A 98 -15.89 10.07 7.65
CA SER A 98 -16.59 11.19 8.28
C SER A 98 -16.79 11.03 9.79
N THR A 99 -15.88 10.34 10.45
CA THR A 99 -15.97 10.01 11.88
C THR A 99 -14.56 9.86 12.46
N ALA A 100 -14.33 10.45 13.63
CA ALA A 100 -13.09 10.26 14.38
C ALA A 100 -12.94 8.82 14.87
N PHE A 101 -11.71 8.41 15.11
CA PHE A 101 -11.43 7.14 15.76
C PHE A 101 -11.80 7.19 17.24
N THR A 102 -12.40 6.10 17.72
CA THR A 102 -12.58 5.87 19.17
C THR A 102 -11.27 5.38 19.79
N GLU A 103 -11.15 5.45 21.12
CA GLU A 103 -9.99 4.93 21.83
C GLU A 103 -9.76 3.43 21.57
N GLU A 104 -10.85 2.66 21.48
CA GLU A 104 -10.79 1.23 21.16
C GLU A 104 -10.25 0.99 19.74
N GLU A 105 -10.70 1.75 18.76
CA GLU A 105 -10.18 1.67 17.39
C GLU A 105 -8.71 2.10 17.31
N LEU A 106 -8.32 3.12 18.06
CA LEU A 106 -6.93 3.57 18.09
C LEU A 106 -5.99 2.51 18.68
N ALA A 107 -6.49 1.66 19.58
CA ALA A 107 -5.73 0.55 20.13
C ALA A 107 -5.45 -0.58 19.13
N GLY A 108 -6.25 -0.69 18.04
CA GLY A 108 -6.06 -1.80 17.09
C GLY A 108 -6.91 -1.76 15.83
N PHE A 109 -6.84 -0.69 15.05
CA PHE A 109 -7.56 -0.60 13.78
C PHE A 109 -6.92 -1.48 12.70
N LYS A 110 -7.70 -2.39 12.17
CA LYS A 110 -7.27 -3.27 11.08
C LYS A 110 -7.50 -2.58 9.72
N LEU A 111 -6.43 -2.26 9.01
CA LEU A 111 -6.52 -1.62 7.68
C LEU A 111 -7.37 -2.42 6.68
N LYS A 112 -7.44 -3.74 6.78
CA LYS A 112 -8.32 -4.54 5.94
C LYS A 112 -9.79 -4.12 5.97
N ASN A 113 -10.23 -3.41 7.00
CA ASN A 113 -11.60 -2.92 7.12
C ASN A 113 -11.97 -1.85 6.08
N ILE A 114 -10.97 -1.23 5.44
CA ILE A 114 -11.21 -0.27 4.34
C ILE A 114 -11.24 -0.93 2.95
N LEU A 115 -10.96 -2.23 2.84
CA LEU A 115 -11.09 -2.92 1.55
C LEU A 115 -12.55 -2.95 1.10
N GLY A 116 -12.75 -2.69 -0.19
CA GLY A 116 -14.08 -2.63 -0.79
C GLY A 116 -14.83 -1.32 -0.54
N VAL A 117 -14.31 -0.44 0.31
CA VAL A 117 -14.96 0.84 0.63
C VAL A 117 -14.75 1.83 -0.51
N TRP A 118 -15.84 2.49 -0.91
CA TRP A 118 -15.84 3.53 -1.93
C TRP A 118 -15.46 4.89 -1.37
N ALA A 119 -14.79 5.68 -2.20
CA ALA A 119 -14.31 7.02 -1.87
C ALA A 119 -14.47 7.97 -3.06
N MET A 120 -14.51 9.26 -2.78
CA MET A 120 -14.26 10.32 -3.74
C MET A 120 -12.83 10.79 -3.59
N LEU A 121 -11.98 10.50 -4.57
CA LEU A 121 -10.57 10.90 -4.55
C LEU A 121 -10.42 12.28 -5.21
N SER A 122 -9.74 13.18 -4.52
CA SER A 122 -9.23 14.40 -5.14
C SER A 122 -7.84 14.09 -5.70
N VAL A 123 -7.70 14.12 -7.01
CA VAL A 123 -6.43 13.87 -7.71
C VAL A 123 -5.87 15.19 -8.22
N VAL A 124 -4.61 15.45 -7.95
CA VAL A 124 -3.89 16.65 -8.39
C VAL A 124 -2.69 16.26 -9.25
N LYS A 125 -2.31 17.18 -10.12
CA LYS A 125 -1.13 17.05 -10.95
C LYS A 125 0.02 17.82 -10.31
N GLU A 126 1.14 17.17 -10.11
CA GLU A 126 2.33 17.74 -9.47
C GLU A 126 3.56 17.46 -10.33
N LYS A 127 4.50 18.40 -10.34
CA LYS A 127 5.82 18.18 -10.99
C LYS A 127 6.73 17.40 -10.04
N GLY A 128 7.27 16.30 -10.54
CA GLY A 128 8.33 15.58 -9.86
C GLY A 128 9.67 16.30 -9.94
N ASN A 129 10.63 15.87 -9.13
CA ASN A 129 12.00 16.42 -9.13
C ASN A 129 12.75 16.15 -10.46
N ASP A 130 12.27 15.20 -11.24
CA ASP A 130 12.75 14.85 -12.57
C ASP A 130 12.11 15.70 -13.69
N GLY A 131 11.25 16.67 -13.34
CA GLY A 131 10.52 17.54 -14.25
C GLY A 131 9.31 16.92 -14.91
N ASN A 132 9.03 15.65 -14.69
CA ASN A 132 7.84 14.96 -15.19
C ASN A 132 6.60 15.30 -14.35
N ASP A 133 5.44 15.26 -15.01
CA ASP A 133 4.16 15.43 -14.33
C ASP A 133 3.67 14.09 -13.74
N TYR A 134 3.29 14.12 -12.48
CA TYR A 134 2.71 12.99 -11.76
C TYR A 134 1.33 13.34 -11.24
N THR A 135 0.46 12.36 -11.16
CA THR A 135 -0.84 12.52 -10.51
C THR A 135 -0.83 11.86 -9.14
N ASN A 136 -1.26 12.60 -8.13
CA ASN A 136 -1.26 12.19 -6.75
C ASN A 136 -2.65 12.37 -6.13
N ILE A 137 -3.01 11.48 -5.20
CA ILE A 137 -4.22 11.66 -4.38
C ILE A 137 -3.92 12.73 -3.34
N SER A 138 -4.56 13.88 -3.43
CA SER A 138 -4.44 14.94 -2.43
C SER A 138 -5.32 14.65 -1.20
N SER A 139 -6.55 14.16 -1.40
CA SER A 139 -7.44 13.75 -0.31
C SER A 139 -8.34 12.59 -0.68
N ILE A 140 -8.78 11.85 0.36
CA ILE A 140 -9.74 10.76 0.27
C ILE A 140 -10.99 11.21 1.01
N ASN A 141 -12.11 11.32 0.29
CA ASN A 141 -13.34 11.90 0.81
C ASN A 141 -14.48 10.87 0.82
N PRO A 142 -15.51 11.06 1.66
CA PRO A 142 -16.68 10.21 1.66
C PRO A 142 -17.46 10.33 0.37
N VAL A 143 -18.07 9.24 -0.08
CA VAL A 143 -19.03 9.27 -1.19
C VAL A 143 -20.34 9.91 -0.70
N SER A 144 -20.87 10.87 -1.47
CA SER A 144 -22.12 11.51 -1.12
C SER A 144 -23.31 10.55 -1.12
N SER A 145 -24.32 10.85 -0.32
CA SER A 145 -25.56 10.07 -0.27
C SER A 145 -26.29 10.02 -1.61
N GLN A 146 -26.15 11.05 -2.44
CA GLN A 146 -26.75 11.10 -3.77
C GLN A 146 -26.11 10.06 -4.70
N ILE A 147 -24.78 9.99 -4.73
CA ILE A 147 -24.05 8.98 -5.54
C ILE A 147 -24.39 7.58 -5.06
N LYS A 148 -24.43 7.36 -3.73
CA LYS A 148 -24.82 6.05 -3.17
C LYS A 148 -26.23 5.62 -3.58
N LYS A 149 -27.19 6.57 -3.62
CA LYS A 149 -28.58 6.33 -4.05
C LYS A 149 -28.70 6.11 -5.54
N ALA A 150 -27.89 6.76 -6.36
CA ALA A 150 -27.86 6.57 -7.81
C ALA A 150 -27.30 5.19 -8.22
N GLY A 151 -26.61 4.53 -7.31
CA GLY A 151 -25.96 3.25 -7.54
C GLY A 151 -24.47 3.39 -7.75
N LEU A 152 -23.71 2.51 -7.12
CA LEU A 152 -22.25 2.43 -7.30
C LEU A 152 -21.92 1.51 -8.47
N PRO A 153 -20.85 1.78 -9.22
CA PRO A 153 -20.42 0.91 -10.31
C PRO A 153 -20.13 -0.51 -9.84
N THR A 154 -20.18 -1.47 -10.76
CA THR A 154 -19.78 -2.84 -10.47
C THR A 154 -18.27 -2.86 -10.18
N PRO A 155 -17.85 -3.41 -9.03
CA PRO A 155 -16.44 -3.61 -8.71
C PRO A 155 -15.74 -4.50 -9.74
N HIS A 156 -14.51 -4.15 -10.12
CA HIS A 156 -13.74 -4.92 -11.09
C HIS A 156 -12.66 -5.77 -10.42
N ASN A 157 -11.79 -5.14 -9.62
CA ASN A 157 -10.64 -5.83 -9.05
C ASN A 157 -11.02 -6.65 -7.81
N PRO A 158 -10.45 -7.85 -7.61
CA PRO A 158 -10.61 -8.59 -6.36
C PRO A 158 -9.95 -7.84 -5.19
N LEU A 159 -10.55 -8.02 -4.00
CA LEU A 159 -9.99 -7.44 -2.78
C LEU A 159 -8.75 -8.23 -2.35
N LYS A 160 -7.61 -7.56 -2.19
CA LYS A 160 -6.33 -8.18 -1.83
C LYS A 160 -5.61 -7.40 -0.74
N VAL A 161 -5.01 -8.14 0.19
CA VAL A 161 -4.02 -7.61 1.14
C VAL A 161 -2.71 -8.33 0.90
N PHE A 162 -1.64 -7.58 0.78
CA PHE A 162 -0.29 -8.10 0.87
C PHE A 162 0.26 -7.77 2.24
N ASP A 163 0.46 -8.79 3.05
CA ASP A 163 0.96 -8.70 4.40
C ASP A 163 2.36 -9.33 4.47
N LEU A 164 3.31 -8.62 5.05
CA LEU A 164 4.65 -9.14 5.21
C LEU A 164 4.73 -10.27 6.23
N ASP A 165 3.74 -10.41 7.12
CA ASP A 165 3.72 -11.52 8.06
C ASP A 165 3.35 -12.86 7.40
N ASP A 166 2.52 -12.81 6.35
CA ASP A 166 2.13 -13.98 5.54
C ASP A 166 2.06 -13.58 4.05
N PRO A 167 3.21 -13.47 3.36
CA PRO A 167 3.28 -12.90 2.02
C PRO A 167 2.71 -13.82 0.94
N ASP A 168 1.65 -13.36 0.28
CA ASP A 168 1.14 -13.95 -0.96
C ASP A 168 2.14 -13.69 -2.10
N MET A 169 2.94 -14.69 -2.45
CA MET A 169 3.98 -14.56 -3.47
C MET A 169 3.41 -14.41 -4.89
N GLU A 170 2.23 -14.96 -5.17
CA GLU A 170 1.56 -14.78 -6.46
C GLU A 170 1.14 -13.31 -6.62
N LEU A 171 0.56 -12.75 -5.56
CA LEU A 171 0.22 -11.33 -5.51
C LEU A 171 1.48 -10.45 -5.64
N PHE A 172 2.57 -10.80 -4.93
CA PHE A 172 3.84 -10.08 -4.99
C PHE A 172 4.38 -9.99 -6.43
N GLU A 173 4.29 -11.07 -7.21
CA GLU A 173 4.76 -11.07 -8.59
C GLU A 173 3.97 -10.11 -9.51
N THR A 174 2.75 -9.72 -9.13
CA THR A 174 1.97 -8.73 -9.88
C THR A 174 2.41 -7.27 -9.63
N PHE A 175 3.28 -7.03 -8.65
CA PHE A 175 3.69 -5.66 -8.32
C PHE A 175 4.72 -5.13 -9.32
N GLY A 176 4.66 -3.82 -9.55
CA GLY A 176 5.69 -3.13 -10.33
C GLY A 176 7.07 -3.18 -9.64
N ASN A 177 8.14 -3.15 -10.42
CA ASN A 177 9.53 -3.30 -9.95
C ASN A 177 9.84 -2.38 -8.75
N LYS A 178 9.47 -1.11 -8.84
CA LYS A 178 9.68 -0.12 -7.76
C LYS A 178 9.03 -0.52 -6.43
N THR A 179 7.85 -1.13 -6.47
CA THR A 179 7.16 -1.62 -5.27
C THR A 179 7.85 -2.85 -4.71
N LYS A 180 8.26 -3.79 -5.58
CA LYS A 180 9.02 -4.98 -5.19
C LYS A 180 10.34 -4.59 -4.52
N GLU A 181 11.11 -3.68 -5.11
CA GLU A 181 12.38 -3.18 -4.58
C GLU A 181 12.20 -2.59 -3.16
N VAL A 182 11.18 -1.76 -2.97
CA VAL A 182 10.90 -1.15 -1.67
C VAL A 182 10.54 -2.21 -0.63
N ILE A 183 9.71 -3.20 -0.96
CA ILE A 183 9.36 -4.30 -0.08
C ILE A 183 10.60 -5.13 0.26
N GLN A 184 11.40 -5.47 -0.73
CA GLN A 184 12.61 -6.28 -0.58
C GLN A 184 13.71 -5.58 0.24
N ALA A 185 13.71 -4.26 0.29
CA ALA A 185 14.63 -3.48 1.11
C ALA A 185 14.23 -3.45 2.59
N SER A 186 13.03 -3.89 2.95
CA SER A 186 12.56 -3.87 4.34
C SER A 186 13.24 -4.94 5.20
N PRO A 187 13.50 -4.65 6.48
CA PRO A 187 14.05 -5.63 7.42
C PRO A 187 13.15 -6.87 7.57
N GLU A 188 11.84 -6.69 7.58
CA GLU A 188 10.85 -7.76 7.75
C GLU A 188 10.95 -8.79 6.61
N TRP A 189 11.11 -8.32 5.36
CA TRP A 189 11.31 -9.19 4.20
C TRP A 189 12.62 -9.98 4.30
N ASN A 190 13.70 -9.31 4.72
CA ASN A 190 15.02 -9.92 4.81
C ASN A 190 15.14 -10.94 5.96
N GLN A 191 14.45 -10.68 7.08
CA GLN A 191 14.44 -11.64 8.21
C GLN A 191 13.75 -12.95 7.84
N LYS A 192 12.74 -12.94 6.99
CA LYS A 192 12.06 -14.16 6.52
C LYS A 192 12.88 -14.98 5.54
N LYS A 193 13.82 -14.36 4.82
CA LYS A 193 14.76 -15.07 3.94
C LYS A 193 15.90 -15.74 4.68
N THR A 194 16.22 -15.29 5.90
CA THR A 194 17.22 -15.93 6.75
C THR A 194 16.49 -16.99 7.58
N PRO A 195 16.77 -18.31 7.38
CA PRO A 195 16.19 -19.31 8.27
C PRO A 195 16.60 -18.98 9.70
N ALA A 196 15.64 -18.94 10.61
CA ALA A 196 15.94 -18.77 12.03
C ALA A 196 17.03 -19.81 12.41
N PRO A 197 18.11 -19.41 13.09
CA PRO A 197 19.06 -20.38 13.61
C PRO A 197 18.24 -21.36 14.46
N LYS A 198 18.29 -22.66 14.12
CA LYS A 198 17.71 -23.70 14.96
C LYS A 198 18.30 -23.48 16.34
N GLN A 199 17.49 -23.00 17.27
CA GLN A 199 17.82 -23.10 18.67
C GLN A 199 17.94 -24.59 18.96
N THR A 200 19.16 -25.06 19.02
CA THR A 200 19.47 -26.32 19.68
C THR A 200 19.07 -26.10 21.12
N ALA A 201 17.95 -26.74 21.52
CA ALA A 201 17.58 -26.83 22.91
C ALA A 201 18.83 -27.34 23.67
N PRO A 202 19.19 -26.70 24.79
CA PRO A 202 20.23 -27.27 25.64
C PRO A 202 19.74 -28.65 26.07
N SER A 203 20.49 -29.68 25.71
CA SER A 203 20.31 -31.00 26.25
C SER A 203 20.48 -30.90 27.75
N SER A 204 19.40 -31.02 28.48
CA SER A 204 19.42 -31.22 29.92
C SER A 204 19.91 -32.64 30.17
N GLY A 205 21.22 -32.78 30.18
CA GLY A 205 21.88 -33.90 30.81
C GLY A 205 21.97 -33.62 32.31
N PHE A 206 20.98 -34.05 33.02
CA PHE A 206 21.04 -34.35 34.43
C PHE A 206 20.77 -35.82 34.57
N ASP A 207 21.84 -36.60 34.37
CA ASP A 207 21.95 -37.97 34.85
C ASP A 207 22.35 -37.93 36.31
N ASP A 208 21.60 -38.66 37.11
CA ASP A 208 21.92 -39.37 38.31
C ASP A 208 22.93 -38.73 39.30
N MET A 209 22.39 -38.25 40.41
CA MET A 209 23.04 -38.41 41.70
C MET A 209 22.04 -38.95 42.73
N ASP A 210 21.98 -40.28 42.80
CA ASP A 210 21.69 -40.97 44.04
C ASP A 210 22.58 -40.43 45.14
N ASN A 211 22.00 -39.87 46.14
CA ASN A 211 22.62 -39.69 47.45
C ASN A 211 21.68 -40.16 48.53
N ASP A 212 21.81 -41.47 48.81
CA ASP A 212 21.55 -42.04 50.10
C ASP A 212 22.26 -41.25 51.19
N VAL A 213 21.49 -40.64 52.12
CA VAL A 213 22.00 -40.26 53.42
C VAL A 213 21.05 -40.80 54.45
N PRO A 214 21.51 -41.78 55.31
CA PRO A 214 20.73 -42.26 56.43
C PRO A 214 20.95 -41.31 57.64
N PHE A 215 19.88 -41.17 58.40
CA PHE A 215 19.65 -40.55 59.74
C PHE A 215 19.01 -39.15 59.71
#